data_255adaeb59bbd44ea6856c0d584502f6
#
_entry.id   255adaeb59bbd44ea6856c0d584502f6
#
_cell.length_a   1.000
_cell.length_b   1.000
_cell.length_c   1.000
_cell.angle_alpha   90.00
_cell.angle_beta   90.00
_cell.angle_gamma   90.00
#
_symmetry.space_group_name_H-M   'P 1'
#
loop_
_entity.id
_entity.type
_entity.pdbx_description
1 polymer ?
#
loop_
_entity_poly.entity_id
_entity_poly.type
_entity_poly.pdbx_seq_one_letter_code
_entity_poly.pdbx_strand_id
1 'polypeptide(L)'
;MTERRIPYSEIFYSIQGEGRYCGAPTVWLRLFGCNLNCDGFMQDDLDVPESWSLDYKDADLSNVKAMGDLPVFQRGCDSSYSWAKRFRHLAPKETAGIIAGRLRDLLPGRAFRHPTSAQDAHLAFTGGEPLMQQPAIMAVLDALRDSGDAPNRITVETNGTRPLSKAFADYLKRMLEESGKEW
;
A
#
# COMPACT_ATOMS: atom_id res chain seq x y z
N MET A 1 7.59 -17.23 19.15
CA MET A 1 6.35 -16.72 18.51
C MET A 1 6.62 -16.60 17.02
N THR A 2 5.80 -17.20 16.16
CA THR A 2 5.96 -17.06 14.71
C THR A 2 5.66 -15.60 14.30
N GLU A 3 6.60 -14.98 13.65
CA GLU A 3 6.47 -13.60 13.16
C GLU A 3 5.28 -13.48 12.19
N ARG A 4 4.45 -12.44 12.37
CA ARG A 4 3.26 -12.21 11.56
C ARG A 4 3.65 -11.97 10.10
N ARG A 5 3.03 -12.70 9.19
CA ARG A 5 3.16 -12.49 7.75
C ARG A 5 2.10 -11.50 7.26
N ILE A 6 2.53 -10.49 6.54
CA ILE A 6 1.71 -9.39 6.02
C ILE A 6 1.40 -9.68 4.56
N PRO A 7 0.12 -9.80 4.17
CA PRO A 7 -0.27 -9.91 2.76
C PRO A 7 -0.22 -8.54 2.09
N TYR A 8 0.41 -8.48 0.92
CA TYR A 8 0.44 -7.28 0.08
C TYR A 8 0.31 -7.67 -1.40
N SER A 9 0.02 -6.70 -2.26
CA SER A 9 -0.14 -6.94 -3.70
C SER A 9 1.12 -6.61 -4.46
N GLU A 10 1.73 -5.48 -4.12
CA GLU A 10 2.93 -5.00 -4.80
C GLU A 10 3.76 -4.04 -3.92
N ILE A 11 5.01 -3.91 -4.29
CA ILE A 11 5.94 -2.89 -3.80
C ILE A 11 6.56 -2.27 -5.04
N PHE A 12 6.50 -0.93 -5.17
CA PHE A 12 7.04 -0.24 -6.33
C PHE A 12 7.58 1.14 -5.99
N TYR A 13 8.40 1.71 -6.87
CA TYR A 13 8.95 3.05 -6.75
C TYR A 13 8.44 3.92 -7.90
N SER A 14 7.91 5.08 -7.57
CA SER A 14 7.35 6.01 -8.54
C SER A 14 7.36 7.44 -7.97
N ILE A 15 6.73 8.36 -8.65
CA ILE A 15 6.50 9.72 -8.17
C ILE A 15 5.10 9.80 -7.58
N GLN A 16 4.95 10.47 -6.43
CA GLN A 16 3.62 10.76 -5.88
C GLN A 16 2.85 11.68 -6.82
N GLY A 17 1.69 11.23 -7.28
CA GLY A 17 0.86 11.93 -8.26
C GLY A 17 -0.12 12.92 -7.64
N GLU A 18 -0.40 12.82 -6.32
CA GLU A 18 -1.51 13.51 -5.69
C GLU A 18 -1.14 14.11 -4.32
N GLY A 19 -2.01 15.03 -3.85
CA GLY A 19 -1.97 15.56 -2.51
C GLY A 19 -0.76 16.46 -2.22
N ARG A 20 -0.46 16.59 -0.93
CA ARG A 20 0.58 17.51 -0.43
C ARG A 20 1.99 17.22 -0.96
N TYR A 21 2.26 15.95 -1.27
CA TYR A 21 3.59 15.49 -1.68
C TYR A 21 3.67 15.17 -3.17
N CYS A 22 2.77 15.72 -3.98
CA CYS A 22 2.81 15.57 -5.45
C CYS A 22 4.20 15.95 -5.98
N GLY A 23 4.77 15.10 -6.83
CA GLY A 23 6.12 15.25 -7.38
C GLY A 23 7.24 14.64 -6.54
N ALA A 24 6.95 14.16 -5.32
CA ALA A 24 7.96 13.53 -4.48
C ALA A 24 8.31 12.10 -4.95
N PRO A 25 9.61 11.72 -4.99
CA PRO A 25 10.00 10.34 -5.22
C PRO A 25 9.49 9.47 -4.07
N THR A 26 8.72 8.42 -4.37
CA THR A 26 7.96 7.66 -3.38
C THR A 26 8.14 6.16 -3.62
N VAL A 27 8.41 5.42 -2.55
CA VAL A 27 8.27 3.97 -2.54
C VAL A 27 6.92 3.59 -1.92
N TRP A 28 6.26 2.63 -2.53
CA TRP A 28 4.89 2.27 -2.23
C TRP A 28 4.81 0.84 -1.71
N LEU A 29 4.01 0.65 -0.67
CA LEU A 29 3.55 -0.66 -0.23
C LEU A 29 2.03 -0.73 -0.39
N ARG A 30 1.56 -1.53 -1.35
CA ARG A 30 0.14 -1.80 -1.58
C ARG A 30 -0.29 -3.03 -0.80
N LEU A 31 -0.93 -2.82 0.34
CA LEU A 31 -1.44 -3.89 1.21
C LEU A 31 -2.65 -4.59 0.59
N PHE A 32 -2.81 -5.90 0.85
CA PHE A 32 -3.91 -6.68 0.32
C PHE A 32 -5.12 -6.68 1.26
N GLY A 33 -6.30 -6.29 0.73
CA GLY A 33 -7.60 -6.31 1.40
C GLY A 33 -8.29 -4.97 1.39
N CYS A 34 -9.60 -4.99 1.22
CA CYS A 34 -10.48 -3.82 1.28
C CYS A 34 -11.81 -4.18 1.93
N ASN A 35 -12.49 -3.20 2.49
CA ASN A 35 -13.84 -3.31 3.00
C ASN A 35 -14.92 -2.76 2.05
N LEU A 36 -14.51 -2.24 0.89
CA LEU A 36 -15.37 -1.80 -0.20
C LEU A 36 -15.09 -2.64 -1.44
N ASN A 37 -16.02 -2.63 -2.41
CA ASN A 37 -15.88 -3.28 -3.71
C ASN A 37 -15.71 -2.25 -4.84
N CYS A 38 -16.38 -1.08 -4.73
CA CYS A 38 -16.37 0.00 -5.74
C CYS A 38 -16.76 -0.49 -7.15
N ASP A 39 -17.71 -1.41 -7.24
CA ASP A 39 -18.12 -2.07 -8.49
C ASP A 39 -18.72 -1.08 -9.51
N GLY A 40 -19.30 0.06 -9.04
CA GLY A 40 -19.85 1.11 -9.89
C GLY A 40 -18.82 2.02 -10.54
N PHE A 41 -17.53 1.89 -10.21
CA PHE A 41 -16.49 2.74 -10.78
C PHE A 41 -16.30 2.44 -12.28
N MET A 42 -16.22 3.51 -13.13
CA MET A 42 -16.03 3.42 -14.58
C MET A 42 -17.12 2.60 -15.32
N GLN A 43 -18.33 2.53 -14.77
CA GLN A 43 -19.48 1.95 -15.45
C GLN A 43 -20.19 2.98 -16.33
N ASP A 44 -20.80 2.51 -17.42
CA ASP A 44 -21.48 3.38 -18.39
C ASP A 44 -22.80 3.95 -17.82
N ASP A 45 -23.52 3.17 -17.00
CA ASP A 45 -24.75 3.56 -16.33
C ASP A 45 -24.68 3.20 -14.84
N LEU A 46 -24.64 4.22 -13.99
CA LEU A 46 -24.54 4.04 -12.54
C LEU A 46 -25.87 3.66 -11.88
N ASP A 47 -26.99 3.93 -12.56
CA ASP A 47 -28.33 3.72 -12.03
C ASP A 47 -28.83 2.29 -12.30
N VAL A 48 -28.14 1.51 -13.14
CA VAL A 48 -28.49 0.15 -13.52
C VAL A 48 -27.39 -0.85 -13.16
N PRO A 49 -27.23 -1.22 -11.87
CA PRO A 49 -26.17 -2.11 -11.41
C PRO A 49 -26.10 -3.47 -12.14
N GLU A 50 -27.22 -3.94 -12.67
CA GLU A 50 -27.32 -5.20 -13.42
C GLU A 50 -26.58 -5.15 -14.76
N SER A 51 -26.31 -3.94 -15.29
CA SER A 51 -25.58 -3.73 -16.54
C SER A 51 -24.05 -3.65 -16.33
N TRP A 52 -23.58 -3.62 -15.07
CA TRP A 52 -22.16 -3.39 -14.78
C TRP A 52 -21.30 -4.56 -15.23
N SER A 53 -20.23 -4.22 -15.92
CA SER A 53 -19.15 -5.14 -16.24
C SER A 53 -18.07 -5.09 -15.16
N LEU A 54 -17.69 -6.26 -14.66
CA LEU A 54 -16.71 -6.37 -13.58
C LEU A 54 -15.52 -7.21 -14.05
N ASP A 55 -14.61 -6.57 -14.78
CA ASP A 55 -13.46 -7.21 -15.43
C ASP A 55 -12.70 -8.15 -14.49
N TYR A 56 -12.56 -7.77 -13.21
CA TYR A 56 -11.86 -8.59 -12.23
C TYR A 56 -12.57 -9.92 -11.91
N LYS A 57 -13.89 -10.04 -12.13
CA LYS A 57 -14.63 -11.30 -11.93
C LYS A 57 -14.47 -12.24 -13.12
N ASP A 58 -14.36 -11.69 -14.32
CA ASP A 58 -14.40 -12.45 -15.57
C ASP A 58 -12.99 -12.76 -16.11
N ALA A 59 -11.95 -12.18 -15.52
CA ALA A 59 -10.58 -12.38 -15.96
C ALA A 59 -10.17 -13.87 -15.98
N ASP A 60 -9.61 -14.32 -17.09
CA ASP A 60 -8.99 -15.65 -17.20
C ASP A 60 -7.68 -15.69 -16.40
N LEU A 61 -7.61 -16.59 -15.44
CA LEU A 61 -6.44 -16.77 -14.57
C LEU A 61 -5.59 -18.01 -14.94
N SER A 62 -5.88 -18.67 -16.05
CA SER A 62 -5.20 -19.93 -16.43
C SER A 62 -3.68 -19.78 -16.55
N ASN A 63 -3.21 -18.59 -16.95
CA ASN A 63 -1.79 -18.28 -17.12
C ASN A 63 -1.22 -17.35 -16.03
N VAL A 64 -2.01 -17.00 -15.01
CA VAL A 64 -1.61 -16.07 -13.95
C VAL A 64 -0.94 -16.85 -12.81
N LYS A 65 0.33 -16.57 -12.55
CA LYS A 65 1.14 -17.20 -11.50
C LYS A 65 1.47 -16.26 -10.36
N ALA A 66 1.48 -14.96 -10.64
CA ALA A 66 1.80 -13.92 -9.67
C ALA A 66 0.89 -12.71 -9.85
N MET A 67 0.87 -11.82 -8.89
CA MET A 67 0.07 -10.59 -8.92
C MET A 67 0.39 -9.72 -10.15
N GLY A 68 1.66 -9.65 -10.55
CA GLY A 68 2.11 -8.87 -11.71
C GLY A 68 1.69 -9.45 -13.07
N ASP A 69 1.17 -10.68 -13.13
CA ASP A 69 0.67 -11.28 -14.36
C ASP A 69 -0.82 -10.91 -14.62
N LEU A 70 -1.47 -10.27 -13.65
CA LEU A 70 -2.87 -9.86 -13.79
C LEU A 70 -3.00 -8.74 -14.83
N PRO A 71 -4.07 -8.76 -15.64
CA PRO A 71 -4.35 -7.66 -16.56
C PRO A 71 -4.75 -6.39 -15.80
N VAL A 72 -4.63 -5.26 -16.45
CA VAL A 72 -5.19 -3.99 -15.94
C VAL A 72 -6.71 -4.05 -16.10
N PHE A 73 -7.43 -3.87 -14.98
CA PHE A 73 -8.88 -3.82 -14.95
C PHE A 73 -9.35 -2.39 -15.21
N GLN A 74 -10.28 -2.23 -16.14
CA GLN A 74 -10.77 -0.91 -16.57
C GLN A 74 -12.13 -0.56 -15.96
N ARG A 75 -12.96 -1.57 -15.65
CA ARG A 75 -14.30 -1.39 -15.09
C ARG A 75 -14.41 -1.99 -13.70
N GLY A 76 -15.12 -1.30 -12.84
CA GLY A 76 -15.09 -1.54 -11.41
C GLY A 76 -13.89 -0.89 -10.76
N CYS A 77 -13.50 -1.34 -9.57
CA CYS A 77 -12.34 -0.81 -8.88
C CYS A 77 -11.05 -1.13 -9.66
N ASP A 78 -10.28 -0.11 -10.03
CA ASP A 78 -8.98 -0.23 -10.71
C ASP A 78 -7.94 -1.01 -9.91
N SER A 79 -8.06 -0.97 -8.58
CA SER A 79 -7.22 -1.70 -7.63
C SER A 79 -7.85 -3.02 -7.15
N SER A 80 -8.80 -3.58 -7.89
CA SER A 80 -9.51 -4.83 -7.51
C SER A 80 -8.56 -6.00 -7.28
N TYR A 81 -7.42 -6.06 -7.96
CA TYR A 81 -6.38 -7.05 -7.74
C TYR A 81 -5.79 -7.01 -6.31
N SER A 82 -5.87 -5.87 -5.63
CA SER A 82 -5.36 -5.70 -4.27
C SER A 82 -6.33 -6.14 -3.17
N TRP A 83 -7.59 -6.53 -3.51
CA TRP A 83 -8.57 -6.91 -2.49
C TRP A 83 -9.49 -8.06 -2.89
N ALA A 84 -9.76 -8.30 -4.18
CA ALA A 84 -10.70 -9.33 -4.59
C ALA A 84 -10.23 -10.71 -4.12
N LYS A 85 -11.11 -11.41 -3.43
CA LYS A 85 -10.80 -12.70 -2.77
C LYS A 85 -10.21 -13.73 -3.74
N ARG A 86 -10.62 -13.70 -5.01
CA ARG A 86 -10.11 -14.61 -6.03
C ARG A 86 -8.61 -14.49 -6.28
N PHE A 87 -8.02 -13.32 -6.01
CA PHE A 87 -6.58 -13.07 -6.19
C PHE A 87 -5.76 -13.28 -4.92
N ARG A 88 -6.40 -13.61 -3.79
CA ARG A 88 -5.73 -13.74 -2.49
C ARG A 88 -4.59 -14.76 -2.49
N HIS A 89 -4.69 -15.78 -3.31
CA HIS A 89 -3.66 -16.83 -3.42
C HIS A 89 -2.39 -16.34 -4.13
N LEU A 90 -2.50 -15.28 -4.96
CA LEU A 90 -1.39 -14.64 -5.65
C LEU A 90 -0.66 -13.62 -4.76
N ALA A 91 -1.31 -13.12 -3.70
CA ALA A 91 -0.75 -12.10 -2.83
C ALA A 91 0.45 -12.65 -2.04
N PRO A 92 1.65 -12.07 -2.19
CA PRO A 92 2.79 -12.39 -1.35
C PRO A 92 2.46 -12.18 0.13
N LYS A 93 3.10 -12.99 0.99
CA LYS A 93 2.96 -12.87 2.45
C LYS A 93 4.34 -12.96 3.06
N GLU A 94 4.84 -11.87 3.57
CA GLU A 94 6.20 -11.76 4.11
C GLU A 94 6.21 -11.10 5.49
N THR A 95 7.31 -11.23 6.19
CA THR A 95 7.50 -10.56 7.47
C THR A 95 7.79 -9.08 7.26
N ALA A 96 7.59 -8.27 8.30
CA ALA A 96 7.85 -6.83 8.24
C ALA A 96 9.29 -6.51 7.85
N GLY A 97 10.26 -7.28 8.38
CA GLY A 97 11.66 -7.12 8.05
C GLY A 97 11.99 -7.38 6.58
N ILE A 98 11.38 -8.43 5.97
CA ILE A 98 11.55 -8.70 4.54
C ILE A 98 10.94 -7.57 3.70
N ILE A 99 9.74 -7.11 4.04
CA ILE A 99 9.08 -5.99 3.37
C ILE A 99 9.92 -4.72 3.46
N ALA A 100 10.44 -4.39 4.64
CA ALA A 100 11.33 -3.24 4.85
C ALA A 100 12.60 -3.32 3.96
N GLY A 101 13.19 -4.51 3.85
CA GLY A 101 14.31 -4.75 2.95
C GLY A 101 13.93 -4.49 1.48
N ARG A 102 12.81 -5.02 1.01
CA ARG A 102 12.33 -4.82 -0.37
C ARG A 102 12.03 -3.35 -0.69
N LEU A 103 11.43 -2.62 0.25
CA LEU A 103 11.19 -1.18 0.10
C LEU A 103 12.51 -0.42 -0.11
N ARG A 104 13.53 -0.73 0.70
CA ARG A 104 14.84 -0.10 0.59
C ARG A 104 15.57 -0.49 -0.69
N ASP A 105 15.43 -1.73 -1.16
CA ASP A 105 16.08 -2.22 -2.38
C ASP A 105 15.67 -1.43 -3.63
N LEU A 106 14.49 -0.81 -3.64
CA LEU A 106 14.00 0.04 -4.72
C LEU A 106 14.51 1.47 -4.66
N LEU A 107 15.06 1.91 -3.53
CA LEU A 107 15.49 3.28 -3.32
C LEU A 107 16.92 3.53 -3.83
N PRO A 108 17.22 4.74 -4.34
CA PRO A 108 18.59 5.14 -4.64
C PRO A 108 19.49 5.00 -3.41
N GLY A 109 20.60 4.28 -3.57
CA GLY A 109 21.50 3.98 -2.45
C GLY A 109 20.92 3.08 -1.37
N ARG A 110 19.75 2.45 -1.62
CA ARG A 110 19.01 1.59 -0.68
C ARG A 110 18.61 2.30 0.61
N ALA A 111 18.38 3.60 0.54
CA ALA A 111 18.07 4.43 1.70
C ALA A 111 16.98 5.46 1.38
N PHE A 112 16.15 5.78 2.38
CA PHE A 112 15.16 6.87 2.27
C PHE A 112 15.83 8.22 2.13
N ARG A 113 16.98 8.42 2.80
CA ARG A 113 17.79 9.62 2.60
C ARG A 113 18.55 9.53 1.28
N HIS A 114 18.26 10.47 0.37
CA HIS A 114 18.94 10.48 -0.91
C HIS A 114 20.43 10.85 -0.75
N PRO A 115 21.37 10.10 -1.38
CA PRO A 115 22.80 10.30 -1.13
C PRO A 115 23.34 11.65 -1.60
N THR A 116 22.71 12.27 -2.61
CA THR A 116 23.19 13.52 -3.25
C THR A 116 22.12 14.59 -3.44
N SER A 117 20.84 14.26 -3.28
CA SER A 117 19.75 15.20 -3.40
C SER A 117 19.28 15.68 -2.02
N ALA A 118 18.78 16.90 -1.94
CA ALA A 118 18.12 17.42 -0.74
C ALA A 118 16.71 16.79 -0.53
N GLN A 119 16.21 16.04 -1.51
CA GLN A 119 14.88 15.45 -1.47
C GLN A 119 14.97 13.98 -1.11
N ASP A 120 14.59 13.66 0.14
CA ASP A 120 14.46 12.30 0.61
C ASP A 120 13.25 11.60 -0.01
N ALA A 121 13.35 10.28 -0.12
CA ALA A 121 12.25 9.46 -0.59
C ALA A 121 11.10 9.42 0.45
N HIS A 122 9.90 9.34 -0.06
CA HIS A 122 8.66 9.24 0.68
C HIS A 122 8.21 7.78 0.77
N LEU A 123 7.56 7.38 1.84
CA LEU A 123 6.89 6.08 1.96
C LEU A 123 5.37 6.28 1.91
N ALA A 124 4.72 5.60 0.98
CA ALA A 124 3.27 5.57 0.90
C ALA A 124 2.73 4.16 1.15
N PHE A 125 1.76 4.07 2.05
CA PHE A 125 0.94 2.89 2.23
C PHE A 125 -0.37 3.07 1.47
N THR A 126 -0.66 2.15 0.59
CA THR A 126 -1.88 2.10 -0.21
C THR A 126 -2.43 0.68 -0.24
N GLY A 127 -3.37 0.37 -1.10
CA GLY A 127 -3.90 -0.98 -1.26
C GLY A 127 -5.35 -0.94 -1.67
N GLY A 128 -6.11 -1.92 -1.21
CA GLY A 128 -7.56 -1.77 -1.14
C GLY A 128 -7.91 -0.75 -0.05
N GLU A 129 -7.72 -1.13 1.24
CA GLU A 129 -7.83 -0.22 2.37
C GLU A 129 -6.71 -0.52 3.38
N PRO A 130 -5.64 0.27 3.40
CA PRO A 130 -4.47 -0.01 4.26
C PRO A 130 -4.78 0.08 5.75
N LEU A 131 -5.74 0.91 6.18
CA LEU A 131 -6.11 1.03 7.59
C LEU A 131 -6.85 -0.21 8.16
N MET A 132 -7.20 -1.18 7.33
CA MET A 132 -7.57 -2.51 7.81
C MET A 132 -6.40 -3.28 8.41
N GLN A 133 -5.18 -2.89 8.08
CA GLN A 133 -3.94 -3.54 8.47
C GLN A 133 -3.02 -2.63 9.31
N GLN A 134 -3.57 -1.76 10.16
CA GLN A 134 -2.79 -0.83 11.00
C GLN A 134 -1.63 -1.50 11.76
N PRO A 135 -1.80 -2.71 12.36
CA PRO A 135 -0.67 -3.40 12.99
C PRO A 135 0.44 -3.81 12.02
N ALA A 136 0.12 -4.03 10.73
CA ALA A 136 1.12 -4.32 9.72
C ALA A 136 1.92 -3.06 9.34
N ILE A 137 1.24 -1.92 9.24
CA ILE A 137 1.89 -0.62 9.01
C ILE A 137 2.89 -0.32 10.12
N MET A 138 2.46 -0.45 11.40
CA MET A 138 3.36 -0.27 12.55
C MET A 138 4.58 -1.17 12.47
N ALA A 139 4.38 -2.47 12.21
CA ALA A 139 5.47 -3.44 12.15
C ALA A 139 6.49 -3.11 11.03
N VAL A 140 6.03 -2.67 9.85
CA VAL A 140 6.92 -2.25 8.76
C VAL A 140 7.71 -1.00 9.13
N LEU A 141 7.06 -0.02 9.75
CA LEU A 141 7.72 1.21 10.21
C LEU A 141 8.76 0.92 11.30
N ASP A 142 8.45 0.01 12.25
CA ASP A 142 9.41 -0.42 13.26
C ASP A 142 10.61 -1.13 12.64
N ALA A 143 10.39 -2.03 11.68
CA ALA A 143 11.47 -2.72 10.97
C ALA A 143 12.39 -1.75 10.19
N LEU A 144 11.83 -0.68 9.61
CA LEU A 144 12.60 0.37 8.95
C LEU A 144 13.41 1.17 9.97
N ARG A 145 12.83 1.55 11.12
CA ARG A 145 13.55 2.24 12.21
C ARG A 145 14.67 1.40 12.77
N ASP A 146 14.41 0.13 13.03
CA ASP A 146 15.41 -0.80 13.58
C ASP A 146 16.59 -1.00 12.62
N SER A 147 16.37 -0.82 11.31
CA SER A 147 17.44 -0.82 10.30
C SER A 147 18.24 0.48 10.24
N GLY A 148 17.90 1.49 11.03
CA GLY A 148 18.53 2.81 11.04
C GLY A 148 18.16 3.73 9.85
N ASP A 149 17.16 3.36 9.06
CA ASP A 149 16.76 4.06 7.83
C ASP A 149 15.24 4.21 7.75
N ALA A 150 14.68 5.05 8.58
CA ALA A 150 13.26 5.37 8.59
C ALA A 150 12.92 6.53 7.63
N PRO A 151 11.77 6.46 6.93
CA PRO A 151 11.30 7.57 6.11
C PRO A 151 11.00 8.81 6.96
N ASN A 152 11.33 9.98 6.43
CA ASN A 152 10.97 11.26 7.06
C ASN A 152 9.53 11.68 6.75
N ARG A 153 8.90 11.07 5.75
CA ARG A 153 7.56 11.39 5.29
C ARG A 153 6.80 10.11 4.98
N ILE A 154 5.59 10.03 5.50
CA ILE A 154 4.71 8.86 5.36
C ILE A 154 3.35 9.36 4.91
N THR A 155 2.73 8.68 3.95
CA THR A 155 1.34 8.86 3.57
C THR A 155 0.59 7.54 3.70
N VAL A 156 -0.68 7.63 4.06
CA VAL A 156 -1.62 6.51 4.00
C VAL A 156 -2.75 6.93 3.07
N GLU A 157 -2.85 6.27 1.93
CA GLU A 157 -3.96 6.46 0.99
C GLU A 157 -5.11 5.56 1.38
N THR A 158 -6.13 6.15 1.93
CA THR A 158 -7.27 5.46 2.55
C THR A 158 -8.60 5.93 1.95
N ASN A 159 -9.58 5.02 1.90
CA ASN A 159 -10.96 5.36 1.54
C ASN A 159 -11.72 6.10 2.67
N GLY A 160 -11.07 6.34 3.80
CA GLY A 160 -11.62 7.12 4.92
C GLY A 160 -12.67 6.40 5.77
N THR A 161 -12.98 5.14 5.50
CA THR A 161 -14.05 4.41 6.21
C THR A 161 -13.59 3.70 7.47
N ARG A 162 -12.27 3.64 7.72
CA ARG A 162 -11.67 2.97 8.88
C ARG A 162 -11.08 3.97 9.86
N PRO A 163 -11.60 4.04 11.09
CA PRO A 163 -11.00 4.89 12.11
C PRO A 163 -9.63 4.38 12.52
N LEU A 164 -8.78 5.28 12.96
CA LEU A 164 -7.53 4.90 13.60
C LEU A 164 -7.84 4.19 14.93
N SER A 165 -7.24 3.03 15.14
CA SER A 165 -7.24 2.39 16.45
C SER A 165 -6.45 3.24 17.44
N LYS A 166 -6.81 3.16 18.74
CA LYS A 166 -6.05 3.86 19.77
C LYS A 166 -4.56 3.50 19.72
N ALA A 167 -4.23 2.24 19.52
CA ALA A 167 -2.83 1.78 19.43
C ALA A 167 -2.09 2.41 18.25
N PHE A 168 -2.72 2.55 17.09
CA PHE A 168 -2.11 3.16 15.93
C PHE A 168 -1.98 4.69 16.09
N ALA A 169 -2.98 5.35 16.62
CA ALA A 169 -2.94 6.78 16.91
C ALA A 169 -1.82 7.12 17.92
N ASP A 170 -1.73 6.36 19.01
CA ASP A 170 -0.68 6.51 20.02
C ASP A 170 0.72 6.23 19.42
N TYR A 171 0.82 5.26 18.52
CA TYR A 171 2.06 4.95 17.80
C TYR A 171 2.51 6.13 16.93
N LEU A 172 1.62 6.67 16.10
CA LEU A 172 1.94 7.82 15.25
C LEU A 172 2.33 9.04 16.09
N LYS A 173 1.63 9.30 17.19
CA LYS A 173 1.98 10.39 18.11
C LYS A 173 3.40 10.25 18.66
N ARG A 174 3.78 9.07 19.13
CA ARG A 174 5.16 8.82 19.61
C ARG A 174 6.19 9.03 18.50
N MET A 175 5.93 8.55 17.29
CA MET A 175 6.83 8.77 16.15
C MET A 175 7.04 10.26 15.86
N LEU A 176 5.98 11.07 15.98
CA LEU A 176 6.04 12.52 15.83
C LEU A 176 6.94 13.17 16.89
N GLU A 177 6.69 12.83 18.15
CA GLU A 177 7.44 13.36 19.30
C GLU A 177 8.94 12.99 19.22
N GLU A 178 9.26 11.73 18.88
CA GLU A 178 10.63 11.24 18.73
C GLU A 178 11.39 11.86 17.54
N SER A 179 10.69 12.18 16.46
CA SER A 179 11.30 12.78 15.27
C SER A 179 11.64 14.26 15.44
N GLY A 180 11.07 14.94 16.42
CA GLY A 180 11.19 16.40 16.62
C GLY A 180 10.67 17.22 15.45
N LYS A 181 9.83 16.65 14.59
CA LYS A 181 9.30 17.26 13.39
C LYS A 181 7.79 17.47 13.53
N GLU A 182 7.30 18.62 13.08
CA GLU A 182 5.88 18.84 12.81
C GLU A 182 5.56 18.24 11.43
N TRP A 183 4.49 17.45 11.37
CA TRP A 183 4.03 16.77 10.15
C TRP A 183 2.93 17.56 9.46
#